data_b247e1240cc1d2511616d829e1281475
#
_entry.id   b247e1240cc1d2511616d829e1281475
#
_cell.length_a   1.000
_cell.length_b   1.000
_cell.length_c   1.000
_cell.angle_alpha   90.00
_cell.angle_beta   90.00
_cell.angle_gamma   90.00
#
_symmetry.space_group_name_H-M   'P 1'
#
loop_
_entity.id
_entity.type
_entity.pdbx_description
1 polymer ?
#
loop_
_entity_poly.entity_id
_entity_poly.type
_entity_poly.pdbx_seq_one_letter_code
_entity_poly.pdbx_strand_id
1 'polypeptide(L)'
;MAIEIAPLLAADLMEIELQANQAHMRAFMGADFAHAVEVAGNCATALLDGRPVACAGIADIEGRKYAWAFLGHEARPVMLAATRACLAVVQRETSDVFTHCRMDVPANARWLKLLGFEPTGTRDVLPDGMTYDLWVRRHDR
;
A
#
# COMPACT_ATOMS: atom_id res chain seq x y z
N MET A 1 12.18 13.63 -16.14
CA MET A 1 11.74 12.57 -15.21
C MET A 1 10.31 12.19 -15.55
N ALA A 2 10.10 10.96 -16.01
CA ALA A 2 8.78 10.50 -16.44
C ALA A 2 8.12 9.67 -15.33
N ILE A 3 6.93 10.10 -14.88
CA ILE A 3 6.14 9.44 -13.85
C ILE A 3 4.89 8.86 -14.50
N GLU A 4 4.62 7.57 -14.27
CA GLU A 4 3.45 6.88 -14.81
C GLU A 4 2.80 6.03 -13.72
N ILE A 5 1.48 6.02 -13.67
CA ILE A 5 0.71 5.10 -12.84
C ILE A 5 0.10 4.06 -13.78
N ALA A 6 0.44 2.81 -13.59
CA ALA A 6 0.05 1.71 -14.47
C ALA A 6 -0.52 0.54 -13.66
N PRO A 7 -1.30 -0.36 -14.30
CA PRO A 7 -1.73 -1.59 -13.62
C PRO A 7 -0.52 -2.38 -13.11
N LEU A 8 -0.63 -2.97 -11.92
CA LEU A 8 0.46 -3.73 -11.34
C LEU A 8 0.69 -5.04 -12.08
N LEU A 9 1.96 -5.32 -12.38
CA LEU A 9 2.42 -6.62 -12.87
C LEU A 9 3.18 -7.31 -11.73
N ALA A 10 3.12 -8.64 -11.66
CA ALA A 10 3.81 -9.39 -10.61
C ALA A 10 5.30 -9.06 -10.55
N ALA A 11 5.95 -8.87 -11.71
CA ALA A 11 7.36 -8.50 -11.78
C ALA A 11 7.66 -7.18 -11.06
N ASP A 12 6.72 -6.25 -11.03
CA ASP A 12 6.91 -4.95 -10.37
C ASP A 12 7.22 -5.13 -8.88
N LEU A 13 6.46 -6.01 -8.20
CA LEU A 13 6.68 -6.29 -6.78
C LEU A 13 8.03 -6.98 -6.54
N MET A 14 8.49 -7.77 -7.49
CA MET A 14 9.77 -8.48 -7.36
C MET A 14 10.96 -7.56 -7.62
N GLU A 15 10.79 -6.54 -8.45
CA GLU A 15 11.86 -5.62 -8.84
C GLU A 15 12.03 -4.42 -7.92
N ILE A 16 10.98 -4.03 -7.19
CA ILE A 16 11.01 -2.83 -6.36
C ILE A 16 12.05 -2.95 -5.24
N GLU A 17 12.88 -1.92 -5.09
CA GLU A 17 13.84 -1.84 -3.99
C GLU A 17 13.20 -1.10 -2.82
N LEU A 18 12.75 -1.85 -1.80
CA LEU A 18 11.99 -1.31 -0.68
C LEU A 18 12.80 -0.32 0.16
N GLN A 19 12.14 0.73 0.67
CA GLN A 19 12.77 1.63 1.64
C GLN A 19 13.09 0.86 2.94
N ALA A 20 13.99 1.44 3.76
CA ALA A 20 14.56 0.76 4.92
C ALA A 20 13.50 0.24 5.90
N ASN A 21 12.43 1.00 6.13
CA ASN A 21 11.38 0.61 7.08
C ASN A 21 10.46 -0.49 6.55
N GLN A 22 10.60 -0.88 5.29
CA GLN A 22 9.85 -1.97 4.67
C GLN A 22 10.74 -3.12 4.18
N ALA A 23 12.05 -2.99 4.29
CA ALA A 23 12.99 -3.99 3.74
C ALA A 23 12.73 -5.40 4.29
N HIS A 24 12.32 -5.52 5.56
CA HIS A 24 12.00 -6.79 6.20
C HIS A 24 10.79 -7.50 5.54
N MET A 25 9.95 -6.77 4.84
CA MET A 25 8.77 -7.33 4.17
C MET A 25 9.14 -8.18 2.96
N ARG A 26 10.37 -8.06 2.44
CA ARG A 26 10.81 -8.82 1.27
C ARG A 26 10.66 -10.33 1.48
N ALA A 27 10.84 -10.81 2.71
CA ALA A 27 10.70 -12.23 3.04
C ALA A 27 9.26 -12.74 2.83
N PHE A 28 8.26 -11.87 2.84
CA PHE A 28 6.85 -12.20 2.68
C PHE A 28 6.32 -11.89 1.28
N MET A 29 7.16 -11.36 0.37
CA MET A 29 6.79 -10.95 -0.97
C MET A 29 7.35 -11.92 -2.01
N GLY A 30 6.93 -13.18 -1.95
CA GLY A 30 7.33 -14.18 -2.94
C GLY A 30 6.55 -14.09 -4.25
N ALA A 31 6.93 -14.92 -5.23
CA ALA A 31 6.29 -14.95 -6.54
C ALA A 31 4.80 -15.29 -6.46
N ASP A 32 4.40 -16.17 -5.54
CA ASP A 32 2.99 -16.54 -5.35
C ASP A 32 2.17 -15.36 -4.86
N PHE A 33 2.70 -14.57 -3.92
CA PHE A 33 2.06 -13.34 -3.43
C PHE A 33 1.91 -12.33 -4.55
N ALA A 34 2.99 -12.08 -5.29
CA ALA A 34 2.99 -11.13 -6.39
C ALA A 34 1.97 -11.50 -7.47
N HIS A 35 1.89 -12.78 -7.83
CA HIS A 35 0.93 -13.26 -8.81
C HIS A 35 -0.52 -13.12 -8.30
N ALA A 36 -0.77 -13.46 -7.04
CA ALA A 36 -2.10 -13.34 -6.45
C ALA A 36 -2.59 -11.89 -6.46
N VAL A 37 -1.71 -10.94 -6.16
CA VAL A 37 -2.04 -9.52 -6.17
C VAL A 37 -2.36 -9.03 -7.58
N GLU A 38 -1.56 -9.44 -8.58
CA GLU A 38 -1.81 -9.10 -9.98
C GLU A 38 -3.16 -9.63 -10.45
N VAL A 39 -3.49 -10.88 -10.13
CA VAL A 39 -4.74 -11.52 -10.53
C VAL A 39 -5.94 -10.84 -9.86
N ALA A 40 -5.81 -10.43 -8.61
CA ALA A 40 -6.88 -9.72 -7.90
C ALA A 40 -7.24 -8.38 -8.57
N GLY A 41 -6.27 -7.72 -9.22
CA GLY A 41 -6.52 -6.61 -10.14
C GLY A 41 -6.84 -5.26 -9.52
N ASN A 42 -6.98 -5.12 -8.22
CA ASN A 42 -7.29 -3.84 -7.59
C ASN A 42 -6.02 -3.18 -7.03
N CYS A 43 -5.05 -2.98 -7.91
CA CYS A 43 -3.73 -2.50 -7.53
C CYS A 43 -3.04 -1.81 -8.71
N ALA A 44 -2.05 -0.99 -8.39
CA ALA A 44 -1.30 -0.22 -9.39
C ALA A 44 0.16 -0.07 -8.98
N THR A 45 1.00 0.21 -9.97
CA THR A 45 2.42 0.51 -9.80
C THR A 45 2.70 1.94 -10.24
N ALA A 46 3.50 2.66 -9.46
CA ALA A 46 4.07 3.93 -9.86
C ALA A 46 5.44 3.66 -10.47
N LEU A 47 5.63 4.10 -11.70
CA LEU A 47 6.87 3.95 -12.46
C LEU A 47 7.60 5.28 -12.53
N LEU A 48 8.89 5.25 -12.30
CA LEU A 48 9.79 6.39 -12.48
C LEU A 48 10.79 6.04 -13.57
N ASP A 49 10.69 6.72 -14.72
CA ASP A 49 11.51 6.43 -15.90
C ASP A 49 11.45 4.93 -16.28
N GLY A 50 10.24 4.35 -16.21
CA GLY A 50 10.01 2.96 -16.58
C GLY A 50 10.34 1.93 -15.48
N ARG A 51 10.82 2.37 -14.31
CA ARG A 51 11.18 1.47 -13.20
C ARG A 51 10.12 1.50 -12.11
N PRO A 52 9.69 0.34 -11.56
CA PRO A 52 8.73 0.32 -10.47
C PRO A 52 9.37 0.86 -9.17
N VAL A 53 8.76 1.88 -8.58
CA VAL A 53 9.26 2.51 -7.34
C VAL A 53 8.22 2.51 -6.22
N ALA A 54 6.95 2.22 -6.52
CA ALA A 54 5.90 2.08 -5.51
C ALA A 54 4.79 1.20 -6.07
N CYS A 55 4.19 0.41 -5.20
CA CYS A 55 3.02 -0.43 -5.53
C CYS A 55 2.00 -0.27 -4.42
N ALA A 56 0.72 -0.22 -4.78
CA ALA A 56 -0.37 -0.12 -3.80
C ALA A 56 -1.63 -0.77 -4.34
N GLY A 57 -2.50 -1.18 -3.44
CA GLY A 57 -3.77 -1.77 -3.82
C GLY A 57 -4.68 -2.03 -2.64
N ILE A 58 -5.82 -2.66 -2.94
CA ILE A 58 -6.79 -3.09 -1.94
C ILE A 58 -6.98 -4.59 -2.11
N ALA A 59 -6.85 -5.32 -1.00
CA ALA A 59 -7.08 -6.76 -0.95
C ALA A 59 -8.36 -7.05 -0.18
N ASP A 60 -9.10 -8.07 -0.62
CA ASP A 60 -10.26 -8.59 0.11
C ASP A 60 -9.80 -9.80 0.91
N ILE A 61 -9.85 -9.69 2.23
CA ILE A 61 -9.44 -10.77 3.13
C ILE A 61 -10.63 -11.09 4.04
N GLU A 62 -11.20 -12.27 3.86
CA GLU A 62 -12.34 -12.74 4.66
C GLU A 62 -13.51 -11.74 4.67
N GLY A 63 -13.78 -11.13 3.52
CA GLY A 63 -14.88 -10.18 3.34
C GLY A 63 -14.59 -8.75 3.79
N ARG A 64 -13.38 -8.48 4.28
CA ARG A 64 -12.96 -7.15 4.69
C ARG A 64 -11.91 -6.60 3.73
N LYS A 65 -12.04 -5.33 3.36
CA LYS A 65 -11.12 -4.65 2.45
C LYS A 65 -9.92 -4.12 3.23
N TYR A 66 -8.70 -4.43 2.75
CA TYR A 66 -7.46 -3.92 3.32
C TYR A 66 -6.64 -3.20 2.26
N ALA A 67 -6.27 -1.96 2.54
CA ALA A 67 -5.34 -1.22 1.70
C ALA A 67 -3.91 -1.59 2.10
N TRP A 68 -3.03 -1.68 1.10
CA TRP A 68 -1.62 -1.98 1.30
C TRP A 68 -0.77 -1.16 0.33
N ALA A 69 0.47 -0.91 0.71
CA ALA A 69 1.44 -0.22 -0.13
C ALA A 69 2.86 -0.68 0.17
N PHE A 70 3.66 -0.80 -0.89
CA PHE A 70 5.09 -1.03 -0.79
C PHE A 70 5.81 0.11 -1.50
N LEU A 71 6.70 0.79 -0.79
CA LEU A 71 7.42 1.95 -1.29
C LEU A 71 8.89 1.61 -1.46
N GLY A 72 9.42 1.89 -2.66
CA GLY A 72 10.84 1.79 -2.93
C GLY A 72 11.59 2.98 -2.33
N HIS A 73 12.89 2.85 -2.17
CA HIS A 73 13.71 3.97 -1.67
C HIS A 73 13.76 5.14 -2.65
N GLU A 74 13.40 4.93 -3.92
CA GLU A 74 13.30 5.99 -4.94
C GLU A 74 11.87 6.52 -5.13
N ALA A 75 10.94 6.21 -4.20
CA ALA A 75 9.52 6.56 -4.36
C ALA A 75 9.22 8.06 -4.20
N ARG A 76 10.09 8.82 -3.54
CA ARG A 76 9.82 10.22 -3.21
C ARG A 76 9.30 11.06 -4.38
N PRO A 77 9.91 11.04 -5.58
CA PRO A 77 9.42 11.84 -6.70
C PRO A 77 8.00 11.49 -7.17
N VAL A 78 7.53 10.26 -6.94
CA VAL A 78 6.21 9.81 -7.39
C VAL A 78 5.13 9.94 -6.32
N MET A 79 5.46 10.34 -5.09
CA MET A 79 4.52 10.30 -3.95
C MET A 79 3.27 11.15 -4.17
N LEU A 80 3.38 12.31 -4.81
CA LEU A 80 2.20 13.14 -5.08
C LEU A 80 1.23 12.41 -6.05
N ALA A 81 1.76 11.89 -7.15
CA ALA A 81 0.96 11.15 -8.12
C ALA A 81 0.39 9.87 -7.50
N ALA A 82 1.20 9.14 -6.72
CA ALA A 82 0.77 7.93 -6.03
C ALA A 82 -0.33 8.22 -5.01
N THR A 83 -0.21 9.29 -4.24
CA THR A 83 -1.21 9.70 -3.26
C THR A 83 -2.54 10.03 -3.93
N ARG A 84 -2.50 10.77 -5.04
CA ARG A 84 -3.71 11.08 -5.81
C ARG A 84 -4.39 9.83 -6.36
N ALA A 85 -3.58 8.90 -6.88
CA ALA A 85 -4.10 7.64 -7.41
C ALA A 85 -4.72 6.78 -6.29
N CYS A 86 -4.07 6.67 -5.14
CA CYS A 86 -4.59 5.94 -3.97
C CYS A 86 -5.90 6.56 -3.48
N LEU A 87 -5.96 7.89 -3.39
CA LEU A 87 -7.16 8.59 -2.96
C LEU A 87 -8.34 8.29 -3.89
N ALA A 88 -8.11 8.32 -5.20
CA ALA A 88 -9.14 8.00 -6.19
C ALA A 88 -9.66 6.56 -6.02
N VAL A 89 -8.77 5.61 -5.74
CA VAL A 89 -9.16 4.20 -5.53
C VAL A 89 -10.01 4.05 -4.26
N VAL A 90 -9.57 4.60 -3.12
CA VAL A 90 -10.31 4.43 -1.86
C VAL A 90 -11.64 5.18 -1.88
N GLN A 91 -11.74 6.30 -2.61
CA GLN A 91 -12.99 7.04 -2.75
C GLN A 91 -14.05 6.28 -3.55
N ARG A 92 -13.66 5.36 -4.41
CA ARG A 92 -14.58 4.52 -5.18
C ARG A 92 -15.08 3.30 -4.40
N GLU A 93 -14.46 2.97 -3.28
CA GLU A 93 -14.89 1.84 -2.47
C GLU A 93 -16.24 2.11 -1.80
N THR A 94 -17.10 1.10 -1.80
CA THR A 94 -18.47 1.19 -1.24
C THR A 94 -18.57 0.60 0.16
N SER A 95 -17.47 0.17 0.73
CA SER A 95 -17.39 -0.37 2.09
C SER A 95 -16.24 0.30 2.84
N ASP A 96 -16.17 0.07 4.14
CA ASP A 96 -15.02 0.53 4.92
C ASP A 96 -13.75 -0.15 4.43
N VAL A 97 -12.65 0.60 4.40
CA VAL A 97 -11.33 0.10 4.02
C VAL A 97 -10.43 0.19 5.24
N PHE A 98 -9.78 -0.91 5.59
CA PHE A 98 -8.85 -0.99 6.70
C PHE A 98 -7.42 -0.98 6.20
N THR A 99 -6.48 -0.61 7.06
CA THR A 99 -5.06 -0.73 6.77
C THR A 99 -4.28 -0.83 8.08
N HIS A 100 -3.09 -1.40 8.01
CA HIS A 100 -2.20 -1.48 9.15
C HIS A 100 -1.13 -0.39 9.06
N CYS A 101 -0.99 0.38 10.13
CA CYS A 101 -0.04 1.48 10.23
C CYS A 101 1.05 1.12 11.24
N ARG A 102 2.29 1.08 10.80
CA ARG A 102 3.41 0.80 11.68
C ARG A 102 3.58 1.95 12.69
N MET A 103 3.58 1.62 13.97
CA MET A 103 3.53 2.61 15.05
C MET A 103 4.79 3.48 15.15
N ASP A 104 5.92 2.94 14.75
CA ASP A 104 7.23 3.60 14.89
C ASP A 104 7.63 4.44 13.66
N VAL A 105 6.71 4.63 12.70
CA VAL A 105 6.97 5.42 11.48
C VAL A 105 5.93 6.54 11.37
N PRO A 106 6.18 7.73 11.95
CA PRO A 106 5.20 8.84 11.97
C PRO A 106 4.74 9.29 10.58
N ALA A 107 5.59 9.17 9.56
CA ALA A 107 5.23 9.54 8.20
C ALA A 107 4.06 8.71 7.68
N ASN A 108 3.93 7.45 8.10
CA ASN A 108 2.84 6.57 7.68
C ASN A 108 1.50 7.12 8.18
N ALA A 109 1.42 7.54 9.44
CA ALA A 109 0.20 8.11 10.01
C ALA A 109 -0.21 9.40 9.29
N ARG A 110 0.76 10.26 8.97
CA ARG A 110 0.47 11.50 8.23
C ARG A 110 -0.10 11.21 6.84
N TRP A 111 0.47 10.23 6.14
CA TRP A 111 0.00 9.84 4.81
C TRP A 111 -1.40 9.25 4.85
N LEU A 112 -1.67 8.37 5.83
CA LEU A 112 -2.99 7.76 5.99
C LEU A 112 -4.06 8.81 6.29
N LYS A 113 -3.75 9.83 7.08
CA LYS A 113 -4.70 10.94 7.34
C LYS A 113 -5.06 11.67 6.05
N LEU A 114 -4.10 11.90 5.17
CA LEU A 114 -4.35 12.52 3.86
C LEU A 114 -5.30 11.67 3.01
N LEU A 115 -5.27 10.36 3.16
CA LEU A 115 -6.14 9.43 2.43
C LEU A 115 -7.50 9.23 3.12
N GLY A 116 -7.76 9.89 4.24
CA GLY A 116 -9.03 9.81 4.95
C GLY A 116 -9.15 8.70 5.97
N PHE A 117 -8.05 8.07 6.33
CA PHE A 117 -8.04 7.04 7.38
C PHE A 117 -7.92 7.64 8.77
N GLU A 118 -8.42 6.91 9.76
CA GLU A 118 -8.31 7.25 11.18
C GLU A 118 -8.00 6.00 12.01
N PRO A 119 -7.32 6.12 13.16
CA PRO A 119 -7.03 4.96 14.00
C PRO A 119 -8.30 4.39 14.62
N THR A 120 -8.36 3.06 14.75
CA THR A 120 -9.49 2.37 15.40
C THR A 120 -9.30 2.17 16.90
N GLY A 121 -8.06 2.29 17.39
CA GLY A 121 -7.70 1.94 18.76
C GLY A 121 -7.25 0.49 18.93
N THR A 122 -7.36 -0.33 17.88
CA THR A 122 -6.93 -1.73 17.90
C THR A 122 -5.48 -1.84 17.43
N ARG A 123 -4.72 -2.73 18.07
CA ARG A 123 -3.34 -3.05 17.71
C ARG A 123 -3.21 -4.52 17.38
N ASP A 124 -2.46 -4.82 16.31
CA ASP A 124 -2.23 -6.17 15.85
C ASP A 124 -0.74 -6.46 15.74
N VAL A 125 -0.34 -7.68 16.09
CA VAL A 125 1.00 -8.18 15.78
C VAL A 125 0.88 -9.01 14.51
N LEU A 126 1.57 -8.59 13.45
CA LEU A 126 1.52 -9.26 12.15
C LEU A 126 2.59 -10.36 12.06
N PRO A 127 2.54 -11.22 11.01
CA PRO A 127 3.49 -12.31 10.86
C PRO A 127 4.97 -11.89 10.83
N ASP A 128 5.25 -10.62 10.52
CA ASP A 128 6.61 -10.07 10.56
C ASP A 128 7.12 -9.80 12.00
N GLY A 129 6.28 -10.04 13.02
CA GLY A 129 6.60 -9.82 14.43
C GLY A 129 6.50 -8.36 14.88
N MET A 130 6.12 -7.46 13.98
CA MET A 130 5.97 -6.03 14.29
C MET A 130 4.56 -5.70 14.75
N THR A 131 4.44 -4.65 15.57
CA THR A 131 3.13 -4.17 16.04
C THR A 131 2.64 -3.05 15.13
N TYR A 132 1.38 -3.15 14.75
CA TYR A 132 0.71 -2.17 13.88
C TYR A 132 -0.57 -1.68 14.53
N ASP A 133 -0.89 -0.39 14.34
CA ASP A 133 -2.21 0.13 14.62
C ASP A 133 -3.14 -0.19 13.45
N LEU A 134 -4.36 -0.61 13.74
CA LEU A 134 -5.39 -0.79 12.72
C LEU A 134 -6.09 0.54 12.49
N TRP A 135 -6.10 0.99 11.24
CA TRP A 135 -6.76 2.22 10.80
C TRP A 135 -7.91 1.89 9.86
N VAL A 136 -8.89 2.79 9.77
CA VAL A 136 -10.05 2.60 8.92
C VAL A 136 -10.42 3.88 8.18
N ARG A 137 -10.80 3.75 6.92
CA ARG A 137 -11.47 4.79 6.15
C ARG A 137 -12.94 4.38 6.01
N ARG A 138 -13.82 5.13 6.65
CA ARG A 138 -15.23 4.77 6.66
C ARG A 138 -15.92 5.23 5.39
N HIS A 139 -16.75 4.35 4.83
CA HIS A 139 -17.47 4.62 3.59
C HIS A 139 -18.52 5.73 3.76
N ASP A 140 -19.16 5.79 4.90
CA ASP A 140 -20.31 6.69 5.16
C ASP A 140 -19.91 8.08 5.65
N ARG A 141 -18.70 8.50 5.41
CA ARG A 141 -18.22 9.83 5.78
C ARG A 141 -17.90 10.73 4.62
#